data_20acb4380e9daaaca105b2a9469cd4c5
#
_entry.id   20acb4380e9daaaca105b2a9469cd4c5
#
_cell.length_a   1.000
_cell.length_b   1.000
_cell.length_c   1.000
_cell.angle_alpha   90.00
_cell.angle_beta   90.00
_cell.angle_gamma   90.00
#
_symmetry.space_group_name_H-M   'P 1'
#
loop_
_entity.id
_entity.type
_entity.pdbx_description
1 polymer ?
#
loop_
_entity_poly.entity_id
_entity_poly.type
_entity_poly.pdbx_seq_one_letter_code
_entity_poly.pdbx_strand_id
1 'polypeptide(L)'
;MKRFALEKLIEWKNKPNRKPLIIRGARQVGKTWLMKEFGKICFEKVAYVNFDSNTRMQQVFDGEISIDRIVLAISAETGISIDAENTLLIFDEVQEVPKALSSLKYFCENAPEYAIVAAGSLLGVALHKGTSFPVGKVDFMDLYPLTFQEFLCALGEERFVSILQSSDTDMVTMFKSKYMDRLREYYYVGGMPEVVQAYIETKDFNLVREIQKNLLNYYQQDFSKHADISLVPRLNLVWNSVPMQLAKENKKFIYGQVRKGSRAKDFELAIQWLLDCGLIYKVPRVGKPALPLKAYLNLDVFKIYLLDVGLLIAMTDLDARVIIDGNRIFTEFKGALTEQYVLQQLIASENIEPYYYSTENSRGEIDFLLQGKTSVIPVEVKAEENLRAKSLRAFCDKYNPKYAVRTSMSDYREQEWMTNIPLYNIDRIKEYLEQ
;
A
#
# COMPACT_ATOMS: atom_id res chain seq x y z
N MET A 1 13.76 -2.55 11.23
CA MET A 1 13.20 -3.56 10.30
C MET A 1 13.65 -3.25 8.87
N LYS A 2 14.02 -4.26 8.08
CA LYS A 2 14.40 -4.05 6.66
C LYS A 2 13.16 -3.59 5.86
N ARG A 3 13.31 -2.53 5.04
CA ARG A 3 12.29 -2.04 4.12
C ARG A 3 12.87 -2.01 2.71
N PHE A 4 12.21 -2.65 1.76
CA PHE A 4 12.65 -2.65 0.35
C PHE A 4 12.55 -1.26 -0.30
N ALA A 5 11.67 -0.42 0.23
CA ALA A 5 11.60 0.98 -0.16
C ALA A 5 12.91 1.77 0.04
N LEU A 6 13.82 1.29 0.89
CA LEU A 6 15.15 1.90 1.07
C LEU A 6 15.99 1.83 -0.21
N GLU A 7 15.91 0.72 -0.96
CA GLU A 7 16.61 0.56 -2.23
C GLU A 7 16.15 1.61 -3.25
N LYS A 8 14.83 1.88 -3.31
CA LYS A 8 14.27 2.95 -4.16
C LYS A 8 14.75 4.34 -3.77
N LEU A 9 14.97 4.59 -2.48
CA LEU A 9 15.56 5.87 -2.01
C LEU A 9 17.03 6.01 -2.43
N ILE A 10 17.78 4.92 -2.41
CA ILE A 10 19.18 4.89 -2.89
C ILE A 10 19.22 5.14 -4.40
N GLU A 11 18.34 4.52 -5.17
CA GLU A 11 18.19 4.77 -6.60
C GLU A 11 17.83 6.23 -6.87
N TRP A 12 16.86 6.79 -6.13
CA TRP A 12 16.49 8.21 -6.24
C TRP A 12 17.69 9.14 -5.93
N LYS A 13 18.48 8.84 -4.90
CA LYS A 13 19.68 9.64 -4.57
C LYS A 13 20.63 9.72 -5.77
N ASN A 14 20.82 8.61 -6.47
CA ASN A 14 21.77 8.48 -7.57
C ASN A 14 21.19 8.88 -8.95
N LYS A 15 19.90 9.26 -8.99
CA LYS A 15 19.21 9.63 -10.22
C LYS A 15 19.77 10.93 -10.80
N PRO A 16 20.19 10.96 -12.08
CA PRO A 16 20.54 12.22 -12.76
C PRO A 16 19.34 13.18 -12.73
N ASN A 17 19.57 14.45 -12.42
CA ASN A 17 18.49 15.46 -12.35
C ASN A 17 17.39 15.07 -11.36
N ARG A 18 17.75 14.48 -10.21
CA ARG A 18 16.78 14.19 -9.14
C ARG A 18 16.03 15.44 -8.72
N LYS A 19 14.76 15.29 -8.42
CA LYS A 19 13.93 16.36 -7.82
C LYS A 19 13.74 16.07 -6.33
N PRO A 20 13.36 17.05 -5.51
CA PRO A 20 12.90 16.77 -4.17
C PRO A 20 11.88 15.64 -4.15
N LEU A 21 12.01 14.69 -3.23
CA LEU A 21 11.15 13.51 -3.17
C LEU A 21 10.06 13.70 -2.13
N ILE A 22 8.84 13.36 -2.49
CA ILE A 22 7.71 13.30 -1.56
C ILE A 22 7.32 11.84 -1.33
N ILE A 23 7.42 11.39 -0.08
CA ILE A 23 6.96 10.05 0.34
C ILE A 23 5.51 10.15 0.79
N ARG A 24 4.62 9.48 0.06
CA ARG A 24 3.19 9.37 0.37
C ARG A 24 2.89 8.02 1.03
N GLY A 25 1.77 7.92 1.71
CA GLY A 25 1.29 6.69 2.32
C GLY A 25 0.53 6.96 3.60
N ALA A 26 -0.25 5.99 4.06
CA ALA A 26 -1.07 6.10 5.24
C ALA A 26 -0.26 6.49 6.49
N ARG A 27 -0.95 6.96 7.52
CA ARG A 27 -0.32 7.21 8.82
C ARG A 27 0.24 5.91 9.39
N GLN A 28 1.40 6.00 10.08
CA GLN A 28 2.04 4.88 10.79
C GLN A 28 2.58 3.73 9.92
N VAL A 29 2.70 3.91 8.60
CA VAL A 29 3.39 2.95 7.70
C VAL A 29 4.92 3.03 7.76
N GLY A 30 5.48 3.94 8.57
CA GLY A 30 6.91 4.06 8.83
C GLY A 30 7.66 5.07 7.97
N LYS A 31 7.00 6.12 7.43
CA LYS A 31 7.64 7.16 6.60
C LYS A 31 8.80 7.85 7.32
N THR A 32 8.58 8.37 8.51
CA THR A 32 9.59 9.06 9.33
C THR A 32 10.80 8.17 9.61
N TRP A 33 10.54 6.91 9.98
CA TRP A 33 11.60 5.94 10.22
C TRP A 33 12.43 5.70 8.97
N LEU A 34 11.78 5.50 7.83
CA LEU A 34 12.44 5.23 6.54
C LEU A 34 13.33 6.41 6.11
N MET A 35 12.84 7.64 6.23
CA MET A 35 13.61 8.84 5.90
C MET A 35 14.85 8.99 6.78
N LYS A 36 14.71 8.76 8.10
CA LYS A 36 15.84 8.84 9.05
C LYS A 36 16.86 7.72 8.79
N GLU A 37 16.40 6.50 8.52
CA GLU A 37 17.30 5.37 8.22
C GLU A 37 18.03 5.59 6.89
N PHE A 38 17.35 6.09 5.87
CA PHE A 38 17.98 6.48 4.61
C PHE A 38 19.05 7.55 4.82
N GLY A 39 18.74 8.59 5.61
CA GLY A 39 19.71 9.63 5.95
C GLY A 39 20.95 9.07 6.65
N LYS A 40 20.75 8.20 7.65
CA LYS A 40 21.82 7.55 8.41
C LYS A 40 22.75 6.69 7.54
N ILE A 41 22.19 6.00 6.55
CA ILE A 41 22.97 5.07 5.70
C ILE A 41 23.67 5.82 4.57
N CYS A 42 23.04 6.84 4.00
CA CYS A 42 23.44 7.42 2.73
C CYS A 42 24.08 8.82 2.83
N PHE A 43 24.00 9.50 3.98
CA PHE A 43 24.50 10.85 4.16
C PHE A 43 25.34 10.98 5.44
N GLU A 44 26.23 11.95 5.45
CA GLU A 44 27.03 12.24 6.64
C GLU A 44 26.23 12.96 7.72
N LYS A 45 25.27 13.81 7.27
CA LYS A 45 24.43 14.63 8.13
C LYS A 45 22.96 14.53 7.74
N VAL A 46 22.09 14.71 8.73
CA VAL A 46 20.64 14.72 8.53
C VAL A 46 20.04 15.91 9.26
N ALA A 47 19.51 16.86 8.52
CA ALA A 47 18.76 17.98 9.07
C ALA A 47 17.26 17.64 9.01
N TYR A 48 16.72 17.22 10.15
CA TYR A 48 15.34 16.78 10.30
C TYR A 48 14.45 17.88 10.87
N VAL A 49 13.42 18.26 10.14
CA VAL A 49 12.39 19.21 10.56
C VAL A 49 11.05 18.52 10.57
N ASN A 50 10.39 18.51 11.72
CA ASN A 50 8.97 18.16 11.83
C ASN A 50 8.16 19.46 11.86
N PHE A 51 7.20 19.60 10.94
CA PHE A 51 6.36 20.78 10.82
C PHE A 51 5.13 20.75 11.73
N ASP A 52 4.78 19.59 12.31
CA ASP A 52 3.69 19.51 13.28
C ASP A 52 4.05 20.32 14.54
N SER A 53 3.20 21.30 14.85
CA SER A 53 3.36 22.17 16.04
C SER A 53 4.65 23.00 16.09
N ASN A 54 5.39 23.16 14.97
CA ASN A 54 6.61 23.96 14.89
C ASN A 54 6.33 25.39 14.37
N THR A 55 5.91 26.28 15.27
CA THR A 55 5.54 27.67 14.93
C THR A 55 6.71 28.49 14.38
N ARG A 56 7.96 28.23 14.84
CA ARG A 56 9.14 28.94 14.31
C ARG A 56 9.37 28.62 12.85
N MET A 57 9.33 27.33 12.49
CA MET A 57 9.50 26.91 11.11
C MET A 57 8.32 27.37 10.22
N GLN A 58 7.09 27.43 10.74
CA GLN A 58 5.98 28.06 10.02
C GLN A 58 6.29 29.51 9.64
N GLN A 59 6.79 30.34 10.59
CA GLN A 59 7.16 31.71 10.33
C GLN A 59 8.31 31.86 9.32
N VAL A 60 9.25 30.94 9.28
CA VAL A 60 10.34 30.94 8.29
C VAL A 60 9.79 30.86 6.87
N PHE A 61 8.78 30.01 6.65
CA PHE A 61 8.17 29.82 5.33
C PHE A 61 7.06 30.82 5.02
N ASP A 62 6.54 31.59 6.00
CA ASP A 62 5.51 32.60 5.78
C ASP A 62 6.04 33.87 5.07
N GLY A 63 7.33 34.13 5.14
CA GLY A 63 7.99 35.24 4.44
C GLY A 63 8.27 34.98 2.96
N GLU A 64 9.17 35.78 2.39
CA GLU A 64 9.71 35.52 1.05
C GLU A 64 10.51 34.22 1.02
N ILE A 65 10.28 33.39 0.00
CA ILE A 65 10.98 32.13 -0.17
C ILE A 65 12.37 32.38 -0.74
N SER A 66 13.36 32.48 0.17
CA SER A 66 14.78 32.50 -0.16
C SER A 66 15.42 31.21 0.34
N ILE A 67 16.11 30.47 -0.54
CA ILE A 67 16.76 29.22 -0.21
C ILE A 67 17.79 29.38 0.89
N ASP A 68 18.67 30.41 0.76
CA ASP A 68 19.72 30.68 1.76
C ASP A 68 19.13 30.94 3.15
N ARG A 69 18.04 31.71 3.19
CA ARG A 69 17.31 31.97 4.45
C ARG A 69 16.71 30.71 5.04
N ILE A 70 16.10 29.88 4.22
CA ILE A 70 15.50 28.60 4.66
C ILE A 70 16.59 27.67 5.18
N VAL A 71 17.68 27.49 4.44
CA VAL A 71 18.81 26.62 4.83
C VAL A 71 19.45 27.08 6.13
N LEU A 72 19.68 28.44 6.28
CA LEU A 72 20.18 28.99 7.50
C LEU A 72 19.24 28.74 8.69
N ALA A 73 17.93 28.95 8.50
CA ALA A 73 16.94 28.70 9.55
C ALA A 73 16.88 27.22 9.96
N ILE A 74 16.91 26.28 9.00
CA ILE A 74 16.96 24.85 9.27
C ILE A 74 18.26 24.50 10.01
N SER A 75 19.39 25.05 9.60
CA SER A 75 20.67 24.86 10.29
C SER A 75 20.61 25.31 11.74
N ALA A 76 20.03 26.49 11.99
CA ALA A 76 19.85 27.00 13.34
C ALA A 76 18.88 26.20 14.19
N GLU A 77 17.76 25.73 13.61
CA GLU A 77 16.75 24.90 14.29
C GLU A 77 17.28 23.51 14.64
N THR A 78 18.04 22.90 13.73
CA THR A 78 18.54 21.53 13.91
C THR A 78 19.90 21.44 14.59
N GLY A 79 20.64 22.56 14.65
CA GLY A 79 22.03 22.60 15.10
C GLY A 79 23.01 21.92 14.12
N ILE A 80 22.57 21.62 12.89
CA ILE A 80 23.35 20.94 11.86
C ILE A 80 23.87 21.98 10.86
N SER A 81 25.19 22.03 10.66
CA SER A 81 25.77 22.75 9.54
C SER A 81 25.45 22.05 8.23
N ILE A 82 24.58 22.65 7.42
CA ILE A 82 24.05 22.06 6.19
C ILE A 82 25.07 22.26 5.06
N ASP A 83 25.42 21.15 4.44
CA ASP A 83 26.23 21.06 3.25
C ASP A 83 25.41 20.37 2.15
N ALA A 84 25.31 20.98 0.97
CA ALA A 84 24.44 20.50 -0.09
C ALA A 84 24.77 19.07 -0.58
N GLU A 85 26.06 18.70 -0.53
CA GLU A 85 26.51 17.38 -1.03
C GLU A 85 26.28 16.26 -0.01
N ASN A 86 26.47 16.56 1.29
CA ASN A 86 26.60 15.56 2.34
C ASN A 86 25.44 15.56 3.35
N THR A 87 24.48 16.50 3.22
CA THR A 87 23.35 16.63 4.15
C THR A 87 22.03 16.27 3.49
N LEU A 88 21.28 15.35 4.11
CA LEU A 88 19.88 15.13 3.76
C LEU A 88 18.98 16.08 4.54
N LEU A 89 18.14 16.84 3.84
CA LEU A 89 17.06 17.60 4.44
C LEU A 89 15.80 16.73 4.50
N ILE A 90 15.24 16.56 5.69
CA ILE A 90 14.00 15.82 5.90
C ILE A 90 12.90 16.78 6.35
N PHE A 91 11.83 16.88 5.57
CA PHE A 91 10.63 17.66 5.84
C PHE A 91 9.49 16.73 6.21
N ASP A 92 9.26 16.52 7.50
CA ASP A 92 8.21 15.63 7.99
C ASP A 92 6.94 16.39 8.34
N GLU A 93 5.77 15.77 8.09
CA GLU A 93 4.43 16.38 8.19
C GLU A 93 4.32 17.72 7.42
N VAL A 94 4.87 17.75 6.21
CA VAL A 94 5.03 18.98 5.39
C VAL A 94 3.69 19.63 5.02
N GLN A 95 2.56 18.90 5.08
CA GLN A 95 1.22 19.44 4.86
C GLN A 95 0.79 20.47 5.92
N GLU A 96 1.40 20.46 7.10
CA GLU A 96 1.11 21.44 8.16
C GLU A 96 1.60 22.85 7.80
N VAL A 97 2.58 22.94 6.88
CA VAL A 97 3.10 24.21 6.38
C VAL A 97 3.06 24.24 4.84
N PRO A 98 1.93 24.65 4.24
CA PRO A 98 1.72 24.63 2.79
C PRO A 98 2.83 25.35 1.98
N LYS A 99 3.41 26.39 2.53
CA LYS A 99 4.52 27.11 1.90
C LYS A 99 5.84 26.33 1.92
N ALA A 100 6.05 25.43 2.90
CA ALA A 100 7.20 24.52 2.90
C ALA A 100 7.07 23.52 1.76
N LEU A 101 5.86 23.00 1.52
CA LEU A 101 5.59 22.15 0.35
C LEU A 101 5.85 22.89 -0.96
N SER A 102 5.37 24.14 -1.07
CA SER A 102 5.59 24.98 -2.26
C SER A 102 7.08 25.33 -2.47
N SER A 103 7.87 25.42 -1.40
CA SER A 103 9.30 25.72 -1.48
C SER A 103 10.12 24.67 -2.21
N LEU A 104 9.64 23.42 -2.24
CA LEU A 104 10.30 22.32 -2.98
C LEU A 104 10.48 22.65 -4.47
N LYS A 105 9.59 23.49 -5.06
CA LYS A 105 9.75 23.99 -6.43
C LYS A 105 11.02 24.82 -6.56
N TYR A 106 11.25 25.73 -5.64
CA TYR A 106 12.39 26.64 -5.70
C TYR A 106 13.71 25.90 -5.45
N PHE A 107 13.73 24.91 -4.57
CA PHE A 107 14.87 24.02 -4.43
C PHE A 107 15.14 23.24 -5.73
N CYS A 108 14.12 22.68 -6.37
CA CYS A 108 14.29 21.98 -7.64
C CYS A 108 14.86 22.86 -8.76
N GLU A 109 14.47 24.16 -8.81
CA GLU A 109 14.83 25.08 -9.90
C GLU A 109 16.17 25.78 -9.66
N ASN A 110 16.44 26.16 -8.41
CA ASN A 110 17.53 27.10 -8.10
C ASN A 110 18.64 26.48 -7.23
N ALA A 111 18.38 25.28 -6.63
CA ALA A 111 19.36 24.62 -5.76
C ALA A 111 19.18 23.08 -5.81
N PRO A 112 19.27 22.48 -7.01
CA PRO A 112 19.04 21.03 -7.20
C PRO A 112 20.08 20.14 -6.52
N GLU A 113 21.20 20.71 -6.07
CA GLU A 113 22.25 20.03 -5.31
C GLU A 113 21.76 19.54 -3.95
N TYR A 114 20.80 20.23 -3.31
CA TYR A 114 20.26 19.80 -2.02
C TYR A 114 19.41 18.53 -2.16
N ALA A 115 19.72 17.53 -1.37
CA ALA A 115 18.90 16.33 -1.26
C ALA A 115 17.77 16.57 -0.26
N ILE A 116 16.52 16.57 -0.74
CA ILE A 116 15.34 16.82 0.10
C ILE A 116 14.36 15.66 -0.01
N VAL A 117 13.99 15.09 1.14
CA VAL A 117 12.90 14.11 1.25
C VAL A 117 11.83 14.69 2.15
N ALA A 118 10.62 14.81 1.64
CA ALA A 118 9.46 15.29 2.37
C ALA A 118 8.46 14.16 2.58
N ALA A 119 7.73 14.17 3.69
CA ALA A 119 6.65 13.25 3.94
C ALA A 119 5.45 13.95 4.59
N GLY A 120 4.28 13.38 4.37
CA GLY A 120 3.05 13.79 5.05
C GLY A 120 1.97 12.73 4.91
N SER A 121 1.25 12.50 6.00
CA SER A 121 0.26 11.43 6.08
C SER A 121 -1.08 11.80 5.43
N LEU A 122 -1.35 13.09 5.24
CA LEU A 122 -2.59 13.65 4.68
C LEU A 122 -2.32 14.51 3.44
N LEU A 123 -1.21 14.27 2.76
CA LEU A 123 -0.83 15.05 1.58
C LEU A 123 -1.90 15.03 0.49
N GLY A 124 -2.53 13.87 0.22
CA GLY A 124 -3.63 13.78 -0.74
C GLY A 124 -4.79 14.72 -0.41
N VAL A 125 -5.17 14.80 0.86
CA VAL A 125 -6.25 15.69 1.33
C VAL A 125 -5.83 17.16 1.32
N ALA A 126 -4.59 17.46 1.71
CA ALA A 126 -4.07 18.83 1.74
C ALA A 126 -4.01 19.46 0.34
N LEU A 127 -3.78 18.66 -0.70
CA LEU A 127 -3.75 19.09 -2.09
C LEU A 127 -5.10 19.66 -2.57
N HIS A 128 -6.21 19.21 -2.01
CA HIS A 128 -7.55 19.72 -2.37
C HIS A 128 -7.90 21.06 -1.71
N LYS A 129 -7.12 21.53 -0.72
CA LYS A 129 -7.38 22.79 0.01
C LYS A 129 -6.74 24.04 -0.61
N GLY A 130 -6.42 24.02 -1.93
CA GLY A 130 -5.95 25.22 -2.66
C GLY A 130 -4.50 25.60 -2.41
N THR A 131 -3.67 24.70 -1.92
CA THR A 131 -2.22 24.89 -1.77
C THR A 131 -1.54 24.91 -3.14
N SER A 132 -0.60 25.85 -3.37
CA SER A 132 0.26 25.84 -4.55
C SER A 132 1.19 24.62 -4.49
N PHE A 133 0.79 23.57 -5.21
CA PHE A 133 1.57 22.34 -5.29
C PHE A 133 2.73 22.47 -6.29
N PRO A 134 3.94 21.92 -6.03
CA PRO A 134 5.11 22.01 -6.91
C PRO A 134 4.98 21.05 -8.12
N VAL A 135 3.98 21.27 -8.97
CA VAL A 135 3.68 20.41 -10.13
C VAL A 135 4.90 20.27 -11.04
N GLY A 136 5.29 19.03 -11.33
CA GLY A 136 6.41 18.71 -12.21
C GLY A 136 7.81 18.98 -11.62
N LYS A 137 7.89 19.47 -10.36
CA LYS A 137 9.14 19.83 -9.68
C LYS A 137 9.50 18.93 -8.51
N VAL A 138 8.76 17.85 -8.32
CA VAL A 138 8.99 16.83 -7.30
C VAL A 138 8.84 15.44 -7.90
N ASP A 139 9.56 14.47 -7.33
CA ASP A 139 9.36 13.05 -7.52
C ASP A 139 8.44 12.51 -6.41
N PHE A 140 7.78 11.36 -6.65
CA PHE A 140 6.91 10.71 -5.66
C PHE A 140 7.34 9.28 -5.41
N MET A 141 7.18 8.84 -4.17
CA MET A 141 7.28 7.45 -3.77
C MET A 141 6.12 7.11 -2.82
N ASP A 142 5.44 6.02 -3.09
CA ASP A 142 4.39 5.51 -2.21
C ASP A 142 5.00 4.49 -1.24
N LEU A 143 4.67 4.62 0.04
CA LEU A 143 5.06 3.69 1.10
C LEU A 143 3.83 2.99 1.65
N TYR A 144 3.88 1.66 1.59
CA TYR A 144 2.82 0.75 2.02
C TYR A 144 3.16 0.07 3.35
N PRO A 145 2.22 -0.60 4.03
CA PRO A 145 2.55 -1.56 5.08
C PRO A 145 3.59 -2.58 4.62
N LEU A 146 4.29 -3.25 5.54
CA LEU A 146 5.27 -4.27 5.20
C LEU A 146 4.64 -5.35 4.31
N THR A 147 5.37 -5.75 3.26
CA THR A 147 5.03 -6.94 2.47
C THR A 147 5.30 -8.21 3.26
N PHE A 148 4.83 -9.35 2.76
CA PHE A 148 5.12 -10.65 3.37
C PHE A 148 6.63 -10.94 3.43
N GLN A 149 7.38 -10.59 2.36
CA GLN A 149 8.83 -10.75 2.37
C GLN A 149 9.53 -9.81 3.37
N GLU A 150 9.07 -8.57 3.50
CA GLU A 150 9.58 -7.65 4.54
C GLU A 150 9.25 -8.16 5.96
N PHE A 151 8.09 -8.79 6.16
CA PHE A 151 7.72 -9.45 7.41
C PHE A 151 8.65 -10.62 7.74
N LEU A 152 9.00 -11.47 6.76
CA LEU A 152 10.00 -12.53 6.94
C LEU A 152 11.37 -11.96 7.32
N CYS A 153 11.82 -10.89 6.65
CA CYS A 153 13.04 -10.18 7.03
C CYS A 153 12.96 -9.64 8.47
N ALA A 154 11.82 -9.10 8.87
CA ALA A 154 11.61 -8.58 10.22
C ALA A 154 11.67 -9.69 11.29
N LEU A 155 11.32 -10.93 10.94
CA LEU A 155 11.48 -12.11 11.79
C LEU A 155 12.92 -12.66 11.83
N GLY A 156 13.89 -12.08 11.09
CA GLY A 156 15.26 -12.59 10.97
C GLY A 156 15.36 -13.80 10.02
N GLU A 157 14.41 -13.93 9.10
CA GLU A 157 14.31 -15.07 8.19
C GLU A 157 14.69 -14.67 6.73
N GLU A 158 15.70 -13.83 6.54
CA GLU A 158 16.15 -13.32 5.22
C GLU A 158 16.54 -14.44 4.26
N ARG A 159 17.00 -15.59 4.76
CA ARG A 159 17.32 -16.76 3.93
C ARG A 159 16.09 -17.30 3.21
N PHE A 160 14.93 -17.31 3.87
CA PHE A 160 13.67 -17.70 3.23
C PHE A 160 13.27 -16.71 2.14
N VAL A 161 13.51 -15.41 2.34
CA VAL A 161 13.27 -14.40 1.29
C VAL A 161 14.18 -14.65 0.09
N SER A 162 15.47 -14.93 0.30
CA SER A 162 16.39 -15.26 -0.79
C SER A 162 15.95 -16.49 -1.58
N ILE A 163 15.37 -17.51 -0.92
CA ILE A 163 14.81 -18.69 -1.58
C ILE A 163 13.57 -18.31 -2.41
N LEU A 164 12.64 -17.47 -1.87
CA LEU A 164 11.47 -17.02 -2.61
C LEU A 164 11.84 -16.20 -3.87
N GLN A 165 12.93 -15.45 -3.80
CA GLN A 165 13.43 -14.63 -4.90
C GLN A 165 14.27 -15.44 -5.90
N SER A 166 14.65 -16.68 -5.57
CA SER A 166 15.36 -17.56 -6.50
C SER A 166 14.39 -18.16 -7.54
N SER A 167 14.94 -18.65 -8.64
CA SER A 167 14.19 -19.42 -9.63
C SER A 167 13.97 -20.89 -9.23
N ASP A 168 14.52 -21.34 -8.10
CA ASP A 168 14.46 -22.73 -7.63
C ASP A 168 13.12 -23.03 -6.94
N THR A 169 12.15 -23.46 -7.75
CA THR A 169 10.79 -23.83 -7.29
C THR A 169 10.78 -25.05 -6.39
N ASP A 170 11.73 -25.96 -6.56
CA ASP A 170 11.81 -27.17 -5.74
C ASP A 170 12.25 -26.82 -4.31
N MET A 171 13.25 -25.93 -4.18
CA MET A 171 13.66 -25.43 -2.89
C MET A 171 12.55 -24.65 -2.18
N VAL A 172 11.78 -23.81 -2.91
CA VAL A 172 10.60 -23.14 -2.36
C VAL A 172 9.58 -24.16 -1.84
N THR A 173 9.32 -25.23 -2.59
CA THR A 173 8.38 -26.29 -2.21
C THR A 173 8.85 -27.07 -0.99
N MET A 174 10.15 -27.34 -0.83
CA MET A 174 10.70 -28.01 0.36
C MET A 174 10.38 -27.29 1.66
N PHE A 175 10.28 -25.95 1.63
CA PHE A 175 9.96 -25.13 2.81
C PHE A 175 8.50 -24.68 2.88
N LYS A 176 7.60 -25.27 2.08
CA LYS A 176 6.18 -24.91 2.01
C LYS A 176 5.51 -24.76 3.37
N SER A 177 5.66 -25.77 4.26
CA SER A 177 5.01 -25.73 5.57
C SER A 177 5.42 -24.49 6.37
N LYS A 178 6.70 -24.15 6.34
CA LYS A 178 7.22 -22.94 7.01
C LYS A 178 6.62 -21.67 6.44
N TYR A 179 6.58 -21.54 5.12
CA TYR A 179 5.95 -20.38 4.47
C TYR A 179 4.46 -20.26 4.77
N MET A 180 3.75 -21.38 4.80
CA MET A 180 2.33 -21.40 5.12
C MET A 180 2.05 -20.96 6.56
N ASP A 181 2.87 -21.40 7.54
CA ASP A 181 2.76 -20.96 8.92
C ASP A 181 3.02 -19.46 9.05
N ARG A 182 4.09 -18.95 8.42
CA ARG A 182 4.39 -17.52 8.39
C ARG A 182 3.31 -16.70 7.68
N LEU A 183 2.70 -17.24 6.62
CA LEU A 183 1.61 -16.57 5.92
C LEU A 183 0.36 -16.45 6.79
N ARG A 184 0.04 -17.48 7.60
CA ARG A 184 -1.06 -17.40 8.57
C ARG A 184 -0.78 -16.36 9.66
N GLU A 185 0.45 -16.33 10.18
CA GLU A 185 0.87 -15.28 11.12
C GLU A 185 0.73 -13.89 10.50
N TYR A 186 1.22 -13.71 9.26
CA TYR A 186 1.10 -12.45 8.54
C TYR A 186 -0.36 -12.03 8.29
N TYR A 187 -1.25 -12.96 7.99
CA TYR A 187 -2.67 -12.63 7.86
C TYR A 187 -3.20 -11.99 9.14
N TYR A 188 -2.84 -12.53 10.30
CA TYR A 188 -3.30 -11.99 11.59
C TYR A 188 -2.59 -10.71 12.00
N VAL A 189 -1.27 -10.68 11.88
CA VAL A 189 -0.42 -9.55 12.29
C VAL A 189 -0.54 -8.38 11.31
N GLY A 190 -0.58 -8.67 10.02
CA GLY A 190 -0.51 -7.67 8.97
C GLY A 190 0.90 -7.11 8.77
N GLY A 191 0.97 -6.00 8.02
CA GLY A 191 2.21 -5.31 7.69
C GLY A 191 2.38 -3.96 8.39
N MET A 192 1.54 -3.58 9.35
CA MET A 192 1.73 -2.32 10.07
C MET A 192 2.97 -2.38 10.97
N PRO A 193 3.95 -1.45 10.81
CA PRO A 193 5.27 -1.56 11.48
C PRO A 193 5.21 -1.74 12.99
N GLU A 194 4.35 -0.98 13.68
CA GLU A 194 4.19 -1.07 15.14
C GLU A 194 3.67 -2.44 15.56
N VAL A 195 2.70 -2.99 14.82
CA VAL A 195 2.12 -4.31 15.05
C VAL A 195 3.16 -5.41 14.83
N VAL A 196 3.90 -5.32 13.71
CA VAL A 196 4.96 -6.27 13.40
C VAL A 196 6.06 -6.24 14.46
N GLN A 197 6.48 -5.05 14.91
CA GLN A 197 7.48 -4.90 15.96
C GLN A 197 7.04 -5.56 17.27
N ALA A 198 5.83 -5.27 17.72
CA ALA A 198 5.27 -5.88 18.93
C ALA A 198 5.20 -7.41 18.82
N TYR A 199 4.79 -7.93 17.66
CA TYR A 199 4.76 -9.37 17.41
C TYR A 199 6.16 -10.01 17.47
N ILE A 200 7.18 -9.36 16.90
CA ILE A 200 8.55 -9.85 16.93
C ILE A 200 9.06 -9.97 18.37
N GLU A 201 8.81 -8.95 19.18
CA GLU A 201 9.32 -8.83 20.55
C GLU A 201 8.61 -9.77 21.52
N THR A 202 7.29 -9.95 21.35
CA THR A 202 6.48 -10.63 22.38
C THR A 202 5.87 -11.94 21.96
N LYS A 203 5.63 -12.15 20.66
CA LYS A 203 4.84 -13.25 20.10
C LYS A 203 3.41 -13.34 20.71
N ASP A 204 2.92 -12.24 21.28
CA ASP A 204 1.60 -12.16 21.91
C ASP A 204 0.54 -11.62 20.93
N PHE A 205 -0.36 -12.47 20.51
CA PHE A 205 -1.45 -12.11 19.61
C PHE A 205 -2.52 -11.20 20.26
N ASN A 206 -2.62 -11.19 21.60
CA ASN A 206 -3.53 -10.27 22.28
C ASN A 206 -3.00 -8.85 22.22
N LEU A 207 -1.70 -8.66 22.47
CA LEU A 207 -1.05 -7.36 22.32
C LEU A 207 -1.12 -6.87 20.87
N VAL A 208 -0.89 -7.75 19.89
CA VAL A 208 -1.08 -7.47 18.46
C VAL A 208 -2.48 -6.91 18.20
N ARG A 209 -3.51 -7.57 18.71
CA ARG A 209 -4.91 -7.14 18.55
C ARG A 209 -5.19 -5.80 19.21
N GLU A 210 -4.64 -5.56 20.39
CA GLU A 210 -4.77 -4.28 21.09
C GLU A 210 -4.19 -3.13 20.26
N ILE A 211 -2.97 -3.29 19.73
CA ILE A 211 -2.32 -2.27 18.89
C ILE A 211 -3.12 -2.05 17.60
N GLN A 212 -3.58 -3.11 16.94
CA GLN A 212 -4.42 -2.99 15.74
C GLN A 212 -5.69 -2.19 16.01
N LYS A 213 -6.39 -2.45 17.14
CA LYS A 213 -7.58 -1.69 17.54
C LYS A 213 -7.26 -0.23 17.81
N ASN A 214 -6.13 0.05 18.45
CA ASN A 214 -5.67 1.42 18.66
C ASN A 214 -5.40 2.15 17.34
N LEU A 215 -4.76 1.49 16.37
CA LEU A 215 -4.55 2.03 15.03
C LEU A 215 -5.86 2.38 14.32
N LEU A 216 -6.84 1.48 14.35
CA LEU A 216 -8.18 1.72 13.78
C LEU A 216 -8.87 2.92 14.45
N ASN A 217 -8.76 3.05 15.77
CA ASN A 217 -9.30 4.18 16.53
C ASN A 217 -8.59 5.49 16.16
N TYR A 218 -7.27 5.49 15.99
CA TYR A 218 -6.50 6.68 15.56
C TYR A 218 -6.93 7.15 14.18
N TYR A 219 -7.16 6.26 13.22
CA TYR A 219 -7.68 6.64 11.91
C TYR A 219 -9.05 7.30 12.00
N GLN A 220 -9.96 6.77 12.83
CA GLN A 220 -11.27 7.39 13.03
C GLN A 220 -11.19 8.77 13.73
N GLN A 221 -10.22 8.97 14.63
CA GLN A 221 -9.95 10.27 15.21
C GLN A 221 -9.41 11.26 14.18
N ASP A 222 -8.56 10.80 13.26
CA ASP A 222 -8.07 11.61 12.14
C ASP A 222 -9.20 12.09 11.23
N PHE A 223 -10.27 11.28 11.03
CA PHE A 223 -11.46 11.74 10.29
C PHE A 223 -12.07 12.97 10.95
N SER A 224 -12.20 12.96 12.28
CA SER A 224 -12.79 14.07 13.03
C SER A 224 -11.89 15.31 13.08
N LYS A 225 -10.57 15.11 13.03
CA LYS A 225 -9.57 16.21 13.12
C LYS A 225 -9.38 16.93 11.79
N HIS A 226 -9.40 16.19 10.66
CA HIS A 226 -8.92 16.70 9.37
C HIS A 226 -9.98 16.80 8.26
N ALA A 227 -11.09 16.07 8.38
CA ALA A 227 -12.19 16.17 7.43
C ALA A 227 -13.23 17.21 7.85
N ASP A 228 -14.01 17.70 6.88
CA ASP A 228 -15.15 18.56 7.18
C ASP A 228 -16.17 17.82 8.06
N ILE A 229 -16.76 18.51 9.05
CA ILE A 229 -17.68 17.94 10.03
C ILE A 229 -18.84 17.18 9.34
N SER A 230 -19.33 17.69 8.22
CA SER A 230 -20.41 17.07 7.44
C SER A 230 -19.99 15.77 6.73
N LEU A 231 -18.69 15.54 6.54
CA LEU A 231 -18.14 14.36 5.87
C LEU A 231 -17.84 13.21 6.84
N VAL A 232 -17.50 13.53 8.10
CA VAL A 232 -17.10 12.54 9.13
C VAL A 232 -18.08 11.38 9.29
N PRO A 233 -19.42 11.59 9.38
CA PRO A 233 -20.35 10.45 9.48
C PRO A 233 -20.30 9.53 8.26
N ARG A 234 -20.08 10.09 7.06
CA ARG A 234 -20.01 9.32 5.81
C ARG A 234 -18.71 8.53 5.73
N LEU A 235 -17.60 9.10 6.19
CA LEU A 235 -16.30 8.42 6.32
C LEU A 235 -16.43 7.20 7.22
N ASN A 236 -17.00 7.36 8.41
CA ASN A 236 -17.21 6.26 9.34
C ASN A 236 -18.10 5.15 8.75
N LEU A 237 -19.16 5.52 8.03
CA LEU A 237 -20.06 4.55 7.38
C LEU A 237 -19.33 3.74 6.30
N VAL A 238 -18.57 4.40 5.41
CA VAL A 238 -17.79 3.72 4.38
C VAL A 238 -16.72 2.83 5.02
N TRP A 239 -15.93 3.37 5.95
CA TRP A 239 -14.88 2.67 6.66
C TRP A 239 -15.38 1.38 7.33
N ASN A 240 -16.40 1.48 8.14
CA ASN A 240 -16.97 0.33 8.85
C ASN A 240 -17.68 -0.67 7.93
N SER A 241 -18.03 -0.28 6.69
CA SER A 241 -18.66 -1.19 5.73
C SER A 241 -17.68 -2.09 4.99
N VAL A 242 -16.37 -1.80 5.01
CA VAL A 242 -15.36 -2.54 4.22
C VAL A 242 -15.39 -4.05 4.47
N PRO A 243 -15.37 -4.55 5.73
CA PRO A 243 -15.43 -6.00 5.95
C PRO A 243 -16.68 -6.64 5.37
N MET A 244 -17.84 -5.99 5.54
CA MET A 244 -19.12 -6.47 5.04
C MET A 244 -19.18 -6.47 3.50
N GLN A 245 -18.58 -5.48 2.83
CA GLN A 245 -18.50 -5.44 1.38
C GLN A 245 -17.63 -6.58 0.83
N LEU A 246 -16.51 -6.89 1.51
CA LEU A 246 -15.59 -7.97 1.11
C LEU A 246 -16.11 -9.37 1.44
N ALA A 247 -16.97 -9.53 2.43
CA ALA A 247 -17.54 -10.82 2.82
C ALA A 247 -18.50 -11.42 1.78
N LYS A 248 -18.89 -10.67 0.75
CA LYS A 248 -19.83 -11.13 -0.27
C LYS A 248 -19.15 -11.93 -1.35
N GLU A 249 -19.96 -12.72 -2.06
CA GLU A 249 -19.51 -13.57 -3.15
C GLU A 249 -18.83 -12.74 -4.27
N ASN A 250 -19.43 -11.63 -4.70
CA ASN A 250 -18.88 -10.83 -5.82
C ASN A 250 -18.09 -9.57 -5.39
N LYS A 251 -18.00 -9.29 -4.09
CA LYS A 251 -17.20 -8.18 -3.48
C LYS A 251 -17.34 -6.80 -4.12
N LYS A 252 -18.28 -6.62 -5.06
CA LYS A 252 -18.58 -5.33 -5.66
C LYS A 252 -19.08 -4.38 -4.58
N PHE A 253 -18.57 -3.14 -4.58
CA PHE A 253 -19.03 -2.13 -3.64
C PHE A 253 -20.48 -1.72 -3.94
N ILE A 254 -21.35 -1.81 -2.94
CA ILE A 254 -22.77 -1.52 -3.06
C ILE A 254 -23.15 -0.41 -2.09
N TYR A 255 -23.43 0.78 -2.60
CA TYR A 255 -23.80 1.95 -1.80
C TYR A 255 -25.01 1.70 -0.89
N GLY A 256 -26.02 1.00 -1.39
CA GLY A 256 -27.22 0.65 -0.64
C GLY A 256 -27.00 -0.24 0.58
N GLN A 257 -25.80 -0.84 0.70
CA GLN A 257 -25.41 -1.62 1.88
C GLN A 257 -24.67 -0.80 2.92
N VAL A 258 -24.00 0.27 2.51
CA VAL A 258 -23.49 1.26 3.48
C VAL A 258 -24.67 1.88 4.21
N ARG A 259 -25.73 2.26 3.47
CA ARG A 259 -26.99 2.76 4.00
C ARG A 259 -28.10 2.53 2.98
N LYS A 260 -29.24 1.96 3.41
CA LYS A 260 -30.38 1.68 2.55
C LYS A 260 -30.83 2.94 1.77
N GLY A 261 -30.98 2.82 0.45
CA GLY A 261 -31.40 3.91 -0.42
C GLY A 261 -30.29 4.87 -0.87
N SER A 262 -29.04 4.67 -0.43
CA SER A 262 -27.93 5.54 -0.81
C SER A 262 -27.46 5.30 -2.26
N ARG A 263 -26.90 6.35 -2.83
CA ARG A 263 -26.35 6.40 -4.19
C ARG A 263 -24.88 6.87 -4.15
N ALA A 264 -24.20 6.81 -5.28
CA ALA A 264 -22.80 7.23 -5.43
C ALA A 264 -22.53 8.62 -4.84
N LYS A 265 -23.33 9.62 -5.20
CA LYS A 265 -23.23 11.02 -4.72
C LYS A 265 -23.19 11.18 -3.20
N ASP A 266 -23.70 10.19 -2.45
CA ASP A 266 -23.76 10.27 -0.99
C ASP A 266 -22.42 9.93 -0.34
N PHE A 267 -21.56 9.16 -1.03
CA PHE A 267 -20.33 8.61 -0.46
C PHE A 267 -19.07 8.82 -1.31
N GLU A 268 -19.16 9.35 -2.53
CA GLU A 268 -18.00 9.55 -3.41
C GLU A 268 -16.89 10.37 -2.75
N LEU A 269 -17.23 11.48 -2.10
CA LEU A 269 -16.27 12.32 -1.40
C LEU A 269 -15.62 11.59 -0.22
N ALA A 270 -16.39 10.76 0.49
CA ALA A 270 -15.86 9.97 1.60
C ALA A 270 -14.90 8.86 1.10
N ILE A 271 -15.26 8.19 0.01
CA ILE A 271 -14.39 7.20 -0.63
C ILE A 271 -13.11 7.87 -1.12
N GLN A 272 -13.22 9.02 -1.81
CA GLN A 272 -12.05 9.74 -2.31
C GLN A 272 -11.13 10.17 -1.17
N TRP A 273 -11.69 10.70 -0.08
CA TRP A 273 -10.90 11.09 1.10
C TRP A 273 -10.11 9.91 1.69
N LEU A 274 -10.76 8.74 1.84
CA LEU A 274 -10.09 7.52 2.33
C LEU A 274 -9.00 7.02 1.38
N LEU A 275 -9.21 7.15 0.06
CA LEU A 275 -8.20 6.84 -0.97
C LEU A 275 -7.00 7.79 -0.87
N ASP A 276 -7.24 9.10 -0.75
CA ASP A 276 -6.21 10.13 -0.65
C ASP A 276 -5.35 9.99 0.62
N CYS A 277 -5.93 9.43 1.68
CA CYS A 277 -5.22 9.07 2.91
C CYS A 277 -4.47 7.72 2.80
N GLY A 278 -4.67 6.95 1.74
CA GLY A 278 -4.10 5.61 1.58
C GLY A 278 -4.68 4.56 2.54
N LEU A 279 -5.88 4.79 3.08
CA LEU A 279 -6.54 3.89 4.04
C LEU A 279 -7.33 2.78 3.37
N ILE A 280 -7.76 3.00 2.13
CA ILE A 280 -8.44 2.02 1.29
C ILE A 280 -7.85 2.03 -0.12
N TYR A 281 -8.04 0.93 -0.84
CA TYR A 281 -7.71 0.79 -2.26
C TYR A 281 -8.96 0.53 -3.06
N LYS A 282 -9.07 1.17 -4.23
CA LYS A 282 -10.16 0.99 -5.18
C LYS A 282 -9.67 0.18 -6.37
N VAL A 283 -10.30 -0.97 -6.63
CA VAL A 283 -10.02 -1.82 -7.78
C VAL A 283 -11.19 -1.71 -8.75
N PRO A 284 -11.07 -0.97 -9.87
CA PRO A 284 -12.16 -0.77 -10.82
C PRO A 284 -12.34 -2.00 -11.72
N ARG A 285 -13.58 -2.14 -12.22
CA ARG A 285 -13.93 -3.18 -13.19
C ARG A 285 -13.45 -2.80 -14.60
N VAL A 286 -12.94 -3.78 -15.32
CA VAL A 286 -12.70 -3.67 -16.76
C VAL A 286 -13.84 -4.33 -17.53
N GLY A 287 -14.43 -3.63 -18.48
CA GLY A 287 -15.52 -4.14 -19.31
C GLY A 287 -15.01 -5.05 -20.44
N LYS A 288 -13.80 -4.78 -20.98
CA LYS A 288 -13.14 -5.56 -22.02
C LYS A 288 -11.68 -5.79 -21.65
N PRO A 289 -11.22 -7.05 -21.49
CA PRO A 289 -9.85 -7.35 -21.12
C PRO A 289 -8.90 -7.23 -22.33
N ALA A 290 -8.65 -6.00 -22.76
CA ALA A 290 -7.75 -5.68 -23.87
C ALA A 290 -6.82 -4.53 -23.49
N LEU A 291 -5.66 -4.46 -24.12
CA LEU A 291 -4.68 -3.39 -23.90
C LEU A 291 -5.10 -2.08 -24.62
N PRO A 292 -4.90 -0.94 -24.01
CA PRO A 292 -4.56 -0.73 -22.60
C PRO A 292 -5.79 -0.90 -21.70
N LEU A 293 -5.67 -1.56 -20.54
CA LEU A 293 -6.78 -1.82 -19.64
C LEU A 293 -7.51 -0.55 -19.20
N LYS A 294 -6.78 0.55 -19.02
CA LYS A 294 -7.35 1.86 -18.64
C LYS A 294 -8.39 2.39 -19.63
N ALA A 295 -8.31 2.03 -20.89
CA ALA A 295 -9.28 2.46 -21.92
C ALA A 295 -10.66 1.78 -21.77
N TYR A 296 -10.73 0.69 -21.03
CA TYR A 296 -11.96 -0.12 -20.89
C TYR A 296 -12.50 -0.15 -19.48
N LEU A 297 -12.11 0.82 -18.64
CA LEU A 297 -12.59 0.92 -17.25
C LEU A 297 -14.08 1.25 -17.17
N ASN A 298 -14.74 0.60 -16.24
CA ASN A 298 -16.05 1.02 -15.76
C ASN A 298 -15.87 1.62 -14.37
N LEU A 299 -15.83 2.94 -14.28
CA LEU A 299 -15.52 3.67 -13.07
C LEU A 299 -16.63 3.59 -12.00
N ASP A 300 -17.85 3.25 -12.42
CA ASP A 300 -19.01 3.13 -11.51
C ASP A 300 -19.04 1.79 -10.77
N VAL A 301 -18.22 0.83 -11.21
CA VAL A 301 -18.22 -0.52 -10.67
C VAL A 301 -16.83 -0.88 -10.20
N PHE A 302 -16.67 -1.07 -8.90
CA PHE A 302 -15.37 -1.31 -8.27
C PHE A 302 -15.50 -2.13 -7.01
N LYS A 303 -14.37 -2.67 -6.55
CA LYS A 303 -14.17 -3.26 -5.23
C LYS A 303 -13.39 -2.28 -4.36
N ILE A 304 -13.63 -2.32 -3.03
CA ILE A 304 -12.82 -1.58 -2.04
C ILE A 304 -12.15 -2.58 -1.11
N TYR A 305 -10.86 -2.36 -0.90
CA TYR A 305 -10.02 -3.12 0.02
C TYR A 305 -9.42 -2.19 1.06
N LEU A 306 -9.04 -2.75 2.22
CA LEU A 306 -8.36 -2.00 3.27
C LEU A 306 -6.86 -1.88 2.96
N LEU A 307 -6.18 -0.97 3.66
CA LEU A 307 -4.73 -0.81 3.50
C LEU A 307 -3.92 -2.03 3.99
N ASP A 308 -4.46 -2.81 4.95
CA ASP A 308 -3.72 -3.90 5.59
C ASP A 308 -4.62 -5.07 5.98
N VAL A 309 -4.15 -6.31 5.75
CA VAL A 309 -4.90 -7.53 6.03
C VAL A 309 -5.10 -7.77 7.53
N GLY A 310 -4.11 -7.44 8.37
CA GLY A 310 -4.22 -7.57 9.83
C GLY A 310 -5.25 -6.61 10.41
N LEU A 311 -5.30 -5.37 9.90
CA LEU A 311 -6.33 -4.41 10.29
C LEU A 311 -7.72 -4.83 9.82
N LEU A 312 -7.84 -5.46 8.64
CA LEU A 312 -9.13 -6.01 8.19
C LEU A 312 -9.63 -7.09 9.15
N ILE A 313 -8.75 -7.98 9.60
CA ILE A 313 -9.09 -9.00 10.60
C ILE A 313 -9.47 -8.35 11.94
N ALA A 314 -8.75 -7.30 12.35
CA ALA A 314 -9.06 -6.58 13.58
C ALA A 314 -10.46 -5.93 13.55
N MET A 315 -10.90 -5.44 12.38
CA MET A 315 -12.26 -4.90 12.21
C MET A 315 -13.37 -5.97 12.33
N THR A 316 -13.03 -7.24 12.14
CA THR A 316 -14.00 -8.35 12.22
C THR A 316 -14.00 -9.04 13.59
N ASP A 317 -13.15 -8.62 14.53
CA ASP A 317 -12.95 -9.23 15.86
C ASP A 317 -12.64 -10.75 15.83
N LEU A 318 -12.10 -11.27 14.73
CA LEU A 318 -11.73 -12.68 14.63
C LEU A 318 -10.59 -13.03 15.60
N ASP A 319 -10.75 -14.15 16.32
CA ASP A 319 -9.73 -14.68 17.23
C ASP A 319 -8.51 -15.22 16.44
N ALA A 320 -7.32 -15.09 17.02
CA ALA A 320 -6.06 -15.55 16.41
C ALA A 320 -6.09 -17.05 16.09
N ARG A 321 -6.64 -17.87 16.98
CA ARG A 321 -6.73 -19.34 16.82
C ARG A 321 -7.48 -19.75 15.57
N VAL A 322 -8.50 -19.01 15.17
CA VAL A 322 -9.30 -19.29 13.97
C VAL A 322 -8.43 -19.24 12.70
N ILE A 323 -7.46 -18.34 12.67
CA ILE A 323 -6.59 -18.10 11.50
C ILE A 323 -5.35 -19.00 11.55
N ILE A 324 -4.71 -19.09 12.71
CA ILE A 324 -3.43 -19.80 12.88
C ILE A 324 -3.64 -21.31 12.82
N ASP A 325 -4.66 -21.84 13.50
CA ASP A 325 -4.96 -23.28 13.53
C ASP A 325 -5.59 -23.79 12.21
N GLY A 326 -5.93 -22.89 11.29
CA GLY A 326 -6.50 -23.25 9.98
C GLY A 326 -7.87 -23.92 10.07
N ASN A 327 -8.67 -23.55 11.08
CA ASN A 327 -9.95 -24.18 11.37
C ASN A 327 -10.96 -24.01 10.22
N ARG A 328 -11.67 -25.10 9.86
CA ARG A 328 -12.65 -25.15 8.75
C ARG A 328 -13.86 -24.22 8.93
N ILE A 329 -14.11 -23.73 10.14
CA ILE A 329 -15.23 -22.82 10.46
C ILE A 329 -15.08 -21.45 9.75
N PHE A 330 -13.88 -21.13 9.28
CA PHE A 330 -13.52 -19.82 8.69
C PHE A 330 -13.59 -19.78 7.15
N THR A 331 -14.41 -20.61 6.52
CA THR A 331 -14.39 -20.78 5.06
C THR A 331 -14.88 -19.57 4.27
N GLU A 332 -15.93 -18.89 4.70
CA GLU A 332 -16.54 -17.81 3.91
C GLU A 332 -15.69 -16.54 3.82
N PHE A 333 -15.15 -16.06 4.95
CA PHE A 333 -14.33 -14.85 4.96
C PHE A 333 -12.86 -15.07 4.54
N LYS A 334 -12.40 -16.34 4.51
CA LYS A 334 -11.04 -16.71 4.11
C LYS A 334 -10.71 -16.26 2.69
N GLY A 335 -11.66 -16.35 1.76
CA GLY A 335 -11.52 -15.87 0.40
C GLY A 335 -11.30 -14.36 0.34
N ALA A 336 -12.03 -13.57 1.15
CA ALA A 336 -11.88 -12.14 1.25
C ALA A 336 -10.51 -11.72 1.76
N LEU A 337 -10.02 -12.39 2.81
CA LEU A 337 -8.70 -12.14 3.37
C LEU A 337 -7.58 -12.50 2.39
N THR A 338 -7.73 -13.59 1.66
CA THR A 338 -6.72 -14.00 0.68
C THR A 338 -6.65 -13.00 -0.48
N GLU A 339 -7.78 -12.51 -0.99
CA GLU A 339 -7.77 -11.46 -2.02
C GLU A 339 -7.21 -10.13 -1.46
N GLN A 340 -7.56 -9.76 -0.22
CA GLN A 340 -6.98 -8.59 0.46
C GLN A 340 -5.46 -8.70 0.56
N TYR A 341 -4.95 -9.85 0.96
CA TYR A 341 -3.52 -10.12 1.03
C TYR A 341 -2.86 -9.99 -0.36
N VAL A 342 -3.41 -10.68 -1.37
CA VAL A 342 -2.86 -10.64 -2.73
C VAL A 342 -2.83 -9.20 -3.25
N LEU A 343 -3.91 -8.43 -3.09
CA LEU A 343 -3.94 -7.03 -3.48
C LEU A 343 -2.85 -6.22 -2.77
N GLN A 344 -2.69 -6.39 -1.46
CA GLN A 344 -1.68 -5.69 -0.68
C GLN A 344 -0.27 -5.98 -1.20
N GLN A 345 0.05 -7.23 -1.54
CA GLN A 345 1.35 -7.58 -2.14
C GLN A 345 1.51 -6.96 -3.53
N LEU A 346 0.49 -7.03 -4.40
CA LEU A 346 0.53 -6.47 -5.76
C LEU A 346 0.76 -4.95 -5.76
N ILE A 347 0.06 -4.20 -4.90
CA ILE A 347 0.18 -2.73 -4.83
C ILE A 347 1.55 -2.31 -4.28
N ALA A 348 2.05 -3.01 -3.26
CA ALA A 348 3.35 -2.72 -2.67
C ALA A 348 4.51 -3.06 -3.62
N SER A 349 4.27 -3.93 -4.57
CA SER A 349 5.18 -4.26 -5.67
C SER A 349 5.07 -3.20 -6.76
N GLU A 350 6.18 -2.72 -7.24
CA GLU A 350 6.41 -1.74 -8.31
C GLU A 350 5.22 -1.37 -9.22
N ASN A 351 4.49 -0.31 -8.85
CA ASN A 351 3.49 0.37 -9.70
C ASN A 351 2.44 -0.53 -10.39
N ILE A 352 2.15 -1.70 -9.84
CA ILE A 352 1.08 -2.55 -10.35
C ILE A 352 -0.26 -1.91 -9.98
N GLU A 353 -1.03 -1.52 -10.99
CA GLU A 353 -2.43 -1.13 -10.82
C GLU A 353 -3.33 -2.34 -11.11
N PRO A 354 -3.88 -3.01 -10.11
CA PRO A 354 -4.78 -4.13 -10.36
C PRO A 354 -6.19 -3.65 -10.70
N TYR A 355 -6.79 -4.34 -11.65
CA TYR A 355 -8.19 -4.22 -12.05
C TYR A 355 -8.88 -5.55 -11.80
N TYR A 356 -10.20 -5.63 -11.97
CA TYR A 356 -10.89 -6.91 -12.01
C TYR A 356 -11.81 -7.01 -13.22
N TYR A 357 -12.19 -8.23 -13.57
CA TYR A 357 -13.13 -8.48 -14.65
C TYR A 357 -14.34 -9.23 -14.13
N SER A 358 -15.53 -8.83 -14.55
CA SER A 358 -16.74 -9.63 -14.40
C SER A 358 -17.64 -9.47 -15.62
N THR A 359 -18.33 -10.54 -15.99
CA THR A 359 -19.42 -10.46 -16.97
C THR A 359 -20.58 -9.63 -16.41
N GLU A 360 -21.41 -9.06 -17.29
CA GLU A 360 -22.58 -8.26 -16.87
C GLU A 360 -23.51 -9.03 -15.93
N ASN A 361 -23.65 -10.35 -16.15
CA ASN A 361 -24.49 -11.23 -15.35
C ASN A 361 -23.76 -11.82 -14.12
N SER A 362 -22.55 -11.36 -13.80
CA SER A 362 -21.71 -11.81 -12.68
C SER A 362 -21.45 -13.33 -12.62
N ARG A 363 -21.67 -14.07 -13.72
CA ARG A 363 -21.47 -15.53 -13.79
C ARG A 363 -20.01 -15.95 -14.04
N GLY A 364 -19.14 -15.02 -14.37
CA GLY A 364 -17.70 -15.21 -14.54
C GLY A 364 -16.98 -13.99 -14.01
N GLU A 365 -16.18 -14.20 -12.98
CA GLU A 365 -15.36 -13.14 -12.37
C GLU A 365 -13.90 -13.61 -12.37
N ILE A 366 -12.98 -12.69 -12.64
CA ILE A 366 -11.54 -12.81 -12.45
C ILE A 366 -11.16 -11.81 -11.37
N ASP A 367 -10.54 -12.29 -10.31
CA ASP A 367 -10.27 -11.51 -9.11
C ASP A 367 -9.39 -10.31 -9.39
N PHE A 368 -8.31 -10.49 -10.20
CA PHE A 368 -7.48 -9.40 -10.68
C PHE A 368 -7.13 -9.55 -12.15
N LEU A 369 -7.08 -8.41 -12.85
CA LEU A 369 -6.45 -8.27 -14.16
C LEU A 369 -5.25 -7.34 -14.03
N LEU A 370 -4.10 -7.79 -14.51
CA LEU A 370 -2.88 -7.00 -14.53
C LEU A 370 -2.51 -6.67 -15.97
N GLN A 371 -1.93 -5.50 -16.15
CA GLN A 371 -1.40 -5.09 -17.45
C GLN A 371 0.10 -5.37 -17.51
N GLY A 372 0.49 -6.36 -18.31
CA GLY A 372 1.88 -6.55 -18.69
C GLY A 372 2.28 -5.66 -19.89
N LYS A 373 3.53 -5.74 -20.32
CA LYS A 373 4.04 -4.94 -21.46
C LYS A 373 3.28 -5.24 -22.75
N THR A 374 2.97 -6.49 -23.02
CA THR A 374 2.38 -6.95 -24.29
C THR A 374 1.08 -7.72 -24.12
N SER A 375 0.64 -8.02 -22.89
CA SER A 375 -0.49 -8.90 -22.63
C SER A 375 -1.27 -8.49 -21.37
N VAL A 376 -2.53 -8.92 -21.32
CA VAL A 376 -3.35 -8.87 -20.13
C VAL A 376 -3.19 -10.18 -19.37
N ILE A 377 -2.95 -10.12 -18.07
CA ILE A 377 -2.72 -11.27 -17.21
C ILE A 377 -3.90 -11.41 -16.24
N PRO A 378 -4.81 -12.38 -16.47
CA PRO A 378 -5.84 -12.71 -15.50
C PRO A 378 -5.25 -13.47 -14.31
N VAL A 379 -5.68 -13.09 -13.11
CA VAL A 379 -5.25 -13.71 -11.84
C VAL A 379 -6.47 -14.15 -11.06
N GLU A 380 -6.55 -15.45 -10.82
CA GLU A 380 -7.55 -16.09 -9.98
C GLU A 380 -6.95 -16.38 -8.60
N VAL A 381 -7.62 -15.97 -7.54
CA VAL A 381 -7.16 -16.15 -6.16
C VAL A 381 -7.93 -17.28 -5.49
N LYS A 382 -7.23 -18.24 -4.90
CA LYS A 382 -7.81 -19.36 -4.15
C LYS A 382 -7.21 -19.44 -2.75
N ALA A 383 -8.07 -19.44 -1.75
CA ALA A 383 -7.67 -19.50 -0.35
C ALA A 383 -7.19 -20.89 0.10
N GLU A 384 -7.38 -21.91 -0.71
CA GLU A 384 -7.08 -23.31 -0.39
C GLU A 384 -6.30 -23.99 -1.53
N GLU A 385 -5.99 -25.26 -1.33
CA GLU A 385 -5.35 -26.11 -2.36
C GLU A 385 -6.31 -26.56 -3.47
N ASN A 386 -7.54 -26.03 -3.51
CA ASN A 386 -8.52 -26.40 -4.52
C ASN A 386 -8.08 -25.94 -5.92
N LEU A 387 -7.82 -26.91 -6.78
CA LEU A 387 -7.28 -26.69 -8.12
C LEU A 387 -8.35 -26.31 -9.16
N ARG A 388 -9.62 -26.16 -8.79
CA ARG A 388 -10.69 -25.79 -9.73
C ARG A 388 -10.67 -24.29 -10.00
N ALA A 389 -10.40 -23.91 -11.25
CA ALA A 389 -10.37 -22.52 -11.73
C ALA A 389 -11.34 -22.36 -12.92
N LYS A 390 -12.64 -22.63 -12.69
CA LYS A 390 -13.65 -22.61 -13.76
C LYS A 390 -13.78 -21.25 -14.43
N SER A 391 -13.79 -20.16 -13.65
CA SER A 391 -13.89 -18.79 -14.17
C SER A 391 -12.67 -18.44 -15.00
N LEU A 392 -11.46 -18.76 -14.50
CA LEU A 392 -10.21 -18.52 -15.22
C LEU A 392 -10.16 -19.33 -16.53
N ARG A 393 -10.59 -20.59 -16.52
CA ARG A 393 -10.65 -21.42 -17.73
C ARG A 393 -11.60 -20.83 -18.77
N ALA A 394 -12.82 -20.48 -18.36
CA ALA A 394 -13.79 -19.84 -19.25
C ALA A 394 -13.29 -18.50 -19.82
N PHE A 395 -12.56 -17.74 -19.01
CA PHE A 395 -11.90 -16.53 -19.48
C PHE A 395 -10.83 -16.82 -20.52
N CYS A 396 -9.97 -17.80 -20.26
CA CYS A 396 -8.92 -18.22 -21.22
C CYS A 396 -9.49 -18.74 -22.52
N ASP A 397 -10.52 -19.57 -22.48
CA ASP A 397 -11.19 -20.09 -23.67
C ASP A 397 -11.81 -18.97 -24.52
N LYS A 398 -12.27 -17.87 -23.88
CA LYS A 398 -12.88 -16.73 -24.58
C LYS A 398 -11.90 -15.71 -25.12
N TYR A 399 -10.85 -15.38 -24.36
CA TYR A 399 -9.96 -14.25 -24.63
C TYR A 399 -8.56 -14.67 -25.03
N ASN A 400 -8.20 -15.93 -24.86
CA ASN A 400 -6.91 -16.54 -25.19
C ASN A 400 -5.70 -15.67 -24.73
N PRO A 401 -5.61 -15.32 -23.42
CA PRO A 401 -4.50 -14.53 -22.93
C PRO A 401 -3.19 -15.32 -23.07
N LYS A 402 -2.08 -14.61 -23.30
CA LYS A 402 -0.74 -15.24 -23.39
C LYS A 402 -0.35 -15.95 -22.10
N TYR A 403 -0.71 -15.35 -20.96
CA TYR A 403 -0.47 -15.88 -19.63
C TYR A 403 -1.75 -15.84 -18.79
N ALA A 404 -1.96 -16.85 -17.98
CA ALA A 404 -3.00 -16.89 -16.97
C ALA A 404 -2.42 -17.41 -15.66
N VAL A 405 -2.73 -16.76 -14.57
CA VAL A 405 -2.19 -17.08 -13.25
C VAL A 405 -3.30 -17.46 -12.29
N ARG A 406 -3.10 -18.55 -11.57
CA ARG A 406 -3.82 -18.84 -10.34
C ARG A 406 -2.86 -18.72 -9.18
N THR A 407 -3.26 -18.06 -8.10
CA THR A 407 -2.50 -18.10 -6.84
C THR A 407 -3.31 -18.84 -5.78
N SER A 408 -2.65 -19.76 -5.06
CA SER A 408 -3.29 -20.64 -4.08
C SER A 408 -2.30 -21.15 -3.04
N MET A 409 -2.76 -21.95 -2.07
CA MET A 409 -1.88 -22.67 -1.13
C MET A 409 -1.17 -23.87 -1.77
N SER A 410 -1.45 -24.21 -3.04
CA SER A 410 -0.75 -25.26 -3.77
C SER A 410 0.64 -24.82 -4.21
N ASP A 411 1.50 -25.79 -4.49
CA ASP A 411 2.87 -25.57 -4.96
C ASP A 411 2.89 -24.90 -6.33
N TYR A 412 4.05 -24.35 -6.71
CA TYR A 412 4.27 -23.85 -8.05
C TYR A 412 4.05 -24.95 -9.08
N ARG A 413 3.26 -24.64 -10.12
CA ARG A 413 2.99 -25.57 -11.18
C ARG A 413 2.64 -24.87 -12.48
N GLU A 414 3.40 -25.13 -13.52
CA GLU A 414 3.06 -24.75 -14.88
C GLU A 414 2.16 -25.80 -15.53
N GLN A 415 1.13 -25.32 -16.22
CA GLN A 415 0.22 -26.11 -17.04
C GLN A 415 0.14 -25.47 -18.43
N GLU A 416 -0.35 -26.18 -19.42
CA GLU A 416 -0.46 -25.67 -20.80
C GLU A 416 -1.18 -24.32 -20.91
N TRP A 417 -2.14 -24.04 -20.04
CA TRP A 417 -3.01 -22.87 -20.16
C TRP A 417 -2.93 -21.90 -18.97
N MET A 418 -2.27 -22.26 -17.89
CA MET A 418 -2.09 -21.41 -16.72
C MET A 418 -0.92 -21.84 -15.85
N THR A 419 -0.43 -20.91 -15.02
CA THR A 419 0.54 -21.21 -13.96
C THR A 419 -0.10 -21.01 -12.58
N ASN A 420 0.13 -21.96 -11.65
CA ASN A 420 -0.17 -21.76 -10.23
C ASN A 420 1.06 -21.21 -9.53
N ILE A 421 0.92 -20.03 -8.94
CA ILE A 421 1.93 -19.40 -8.08
C ILE A 421 1.48 -19.56 -6.63
N PRO A 422 2.31 -20.11 -5.72
CA PRO A 422 1.96 -20.18 -4.30
C PRO A 422 1.67 -18.78 -3.72
N LEU A 423 0.67 -18.66 -2.85
CA LEU A 423 0.30 -17.38 -2.23
C LEU A 423 1.50 -16.69 -1.56
N TYR A 424 2.32 -17.45 -0.85
CA TYR A 424 3.51 -16.93 -0.17
C TYR A 424 4.63 -16.47 -1.14
N ASN A 425 4.49 -16.75 -2.44
CA ASN A 425 5.42 -16.33 -3.50
C ASN A 425 4.72 -15.52 -4.61
N ILE A 426 3.63 -14.81 -4.29
CA ILE A 426 2.85 -14.04 -5.27
C ILE A 426 3.69 -13.00 -6.01
N ASP A 427 4.75 -12.47 -5.40
CA ASP A 427 5.67 -11.51 -6.01
C ASP A 427 6.31 -12.02 -7.31
N ARG A 428 6.37 -13.34 -7.51
CA ARG A 428 6.84 -13.96 -8.75
C ARG A 428 5.99 -13.58 -9.97
N ILE A 429 4.79 -13.06 -9.76
CA ILE A 429 3.93 -12.58 -10.86
C ILE A 429 4.59 -11.50 -11.71
N LYS A 430 5.58 -10.78 -11.18
CA LYS A 430 6.38 -9.78 -11.91
C LYS A 430 7.05 -10.36 -13.14
N GLU A 431 7.48 -11.61 -13.11
CA GLU A 431 8.10 -12.30 -14.26
C GLU A 431 7.20 -12.30 -15.50
N TYR A 432 5.88 -12.30 -15.30
CA TYR A 432 4.89 -12.26 -16.39
C TYR A 432 4.54 -10.84 -16.85
N LEU A 433 4.76 -9.84 -16.02
CA LEU A 433 4.48 -8.43 -16.34
C LEU A 433 5.54 -7.85 -17.25
N GLU A 434 6.76 -8.34 -17.15
CA GLU A 434 7.91 -7.85 -17.92
C GLU A 434 8.02 -8.43 -19.34
N GLN A 435 7.33 -9.54 -19.60
CA GLN A 435 7.27 -10.23 -20.89
C GLN A 435 6.16 -9.68 -21.80
#